data_a9b7a9af7991425b63aa4166ba8e9646
#
_entry.id   a9b7a9af7991425b63aa4166ba8e9646
#
_cell.length_a   1.000
_cell.length_b   1.000
_cell.length_c   1.000
_cell.angle_alpha   90.00
_cell.angle_beta   90.00
_cell.angle_gamma   90.00
#
_symmetry.space_group_name_H-M   'P 1'
#
loop_
_entity.id
_entity.type
_entity.pdbx_description
1 polymer ?
#
loop_
_entity_poly.entity_id
_entity_poly.type
_entity_poly.pdbx_seq_one_letter_code
_entity_poly.pdbx_strand_id
1 'polypeptide(L)'
;NNAGEYLALKIGRTAKEIKSLEDLKDMLGLRKIPEIIESYDISNFGETGMVGGMIVYRNGRPFKAGYRKFGIKTVVGQNDYACMQEVIRRRMQRYLDGDESFMPLPDLILLDGGKGHISAVAEVLDEMKIDVPLFGLVKDSKHRTRAIAKAGGEISISANRPLFNLLTNIQDEVHRYSITFQRVRHKQKTYSLE
;
A
#
# COMPACT_ATOMS: atom_id res chain seq x y z
N ASN A 1 -24.51 -13.92 -28.35
CA ASN A 1 -24.60 -14.30 -26.93
C ASN A 1 -23.37 -13.95 -26.07
N ASN A 2 -22.19 -13.72 -26.63
CA ASN A 2 -20.99 -13.42 -25.85
C ASN A 2 -21.03 -12.05 -25.10
N ALA A 3 -21.71 -11.05 -25.64
CA ALA A 3 -21.72 -9.71 -25.04
C ALA A 3 -22.53 -9.65 -23.72
N GLY A 4 -23.65 -10.37 -23.65
CA GLY A 4 -24.48 -10.44 -22.44
C GLY A 4 -23.81 -11.21 -21.31
N GLU A 5 -23.16 -12.32 -21.63
CA GLU A 5 -22.40 -13.11 -20.65
C GLU A 5 -21.19 -12.33 -20.13
N TYR A 6 -20.45 -11.63 -21.00
CA TYR A 6 -19.35 -10.77 -20.62
C TYR A 6 -19.80 -9.62 -19.70
N LEU A 7 -20.93 -8.99 -20.01
CA LEU A 7 -21.50 -7.92 -19.19
C LEU A 7 -21.93 -8.43 -17.81
N ALA A 8 -22.59 -9.58 -17.76
CA ALA A 8 -23.00 -10.21 -16.51
C ALA A 8 -21.81 -10.60 -15.63
N LEU A 9 -20.76 -11.13 -16.21
CA LEU A 9 -19.50 -11.42 -15.49
C LEU A 9 -18.82 -10.15 -14.96
N LYS A 10 -18.82 -9.08 -15.75
CA LYS A 10 -18.26 -7.79 -15.36
C LYS A 10 -19.05 -7.17 -14.21
N ILE A 11 -20.38 -7.18 -14.27
CA ILE A 11 -21.25 -6.69 -13.20
C ILE A 11 -21.05 -7.53 -11.93
N GLY A 12 -20.97 -8.85 -12.04
CA GLY A 12 -20.76 -9.73 -10.90
C GLY A 12 -19.39 -9.50 -10.23
N ARG A 13 -18.34 -9.22 -10.98
CA ARG A 13 -17.03 -8.86 -10.45
C ARG A 13 -17.09 -7.53 -9.69
N THR A 14 -17.70 -6.51 -10.29
CA THR A 14 -17.84 -5.19 -9.67
C THR A 14 -18.64 -5.27 -8.35
N ALA A 15 -19.72 -6.05 -8.32
CA ALA A 15 -20.48 -6.27 -7.10
C ALA A 15 -19.68 -6.96 -5.99
N LYS A 16 -18.86 -7.95 -6.34
CA LYS A 16 -17.92 -8.60 -5.40
C LYS A 16 -16.88 -7.64 -4.83
N GLU A 17 -16.31 -6.80 -5.68
CA GLU A 17 -15.31 -5.81 -5.26
C GLU A 17 -15.91 -4.78 -4.33
N ILE A 18 -17.09 -4.25 -4.65
CA ILE A 18 -17.83 -3.32 -3.78
C ILE A 18 -18.12 -3.98 -2.43
N LYS A 19 -18.60 -5.22 -2.42
CA LYS A 19 -18.90 -5.96 -1.18
C LYS A 19 -17.64 -6.13 -0.32
N SER A 20 -16.50 -6.43 -0.91
CA SER A 20 -15.23 -6.54 -0.17
C SER A 20 -14.80 -5.20 0.45
N LEU A 21 -15.02 -4.09 -0.25
CA LEU A 21 -14.73 -2.76 0.28
C LEU A 21 -15.70 -2.34 1.40
N GLU A 22 -16.98 -2.71 1.29
CA GLU A 22 -17.96 -2.53 2.38
C GLU A 22 -17.57 -3.34 3.61
N ASP A 23 -17.19 -4.60 3.45
CA ASP A 23 -16.74 -5.46 4.54
C ASP A 23 -15.46 -4.89 5.19
N LEU A 24 -14.54 -4.34 4.40
CA LEU A 24 -13.33 -3.67 4.90
C LEU A 24 -13.69 -2.41 5.71
N LYS A 25 -14.60 -1.59 5.21
CA LYS A 25 -15.12 -0.43 5.94
C LYS A 25 -15.65 -0.82 7.31
N ASP A 26 -16.51 -1.84 7.37
CA ASP A 26 -17.14 -2.28 8.60
C ASP A 26 -16.11 -2.90 9.57
N MET A 27 -15.20 -3.72 9.07
CA MET A 27 -14.14 -4.34 9.86
C MET A 27 -13.20 -3.33 10.50
N LEU A 28 -12.84 -2.27 9.78
CA LEU A 28 -11.92 -1.24 10.24
C LEU A 28 -12.61 -0.05 10.93
N GLY A 29 -13.94 -0.02 10.93
CA GLY A 29 -14.70 1.10 11.49
C GLY A 29 -14.51 2.41 10.72
N LEU A 30 -14.35 2.35 9.40
CA LEU A 30 -14.17 3.52 8.57
C LEU A 30 -15.47 4.30 8.40
N ARG A 31 -15.35 5.61 8.21
CA ARG A 31 -16.53 6.50 8.00
C ARG A 31 -17.18 6.29 6.63
N LYS A 32 -16.40 5.88 5.63
CA LYS A 32 -16.85 5.65 4.25
C LYS A 32 -16.15 4.45 3.64
N ILE A 33 -16.71 3.94 2.55
CA ILE A 33 -16.07 2.88 1.75
C ILE A 33 -14.72 3.42 1.23
N PRO A 34 -13.61 2.68 1.41
CA PRO A 34 -12.30 3.12 0.95
C PRO A 34 -12.15 2.89 -0.56
N GLU A 35 -12.61 3.86 -1.35
CA GLU A 35 -12.51 3.81 -2.81
C GLU A 35 -11.07 3.90 -3.30
N ILE A 36 -10.25 4.72 -2.63
CA ILE A 36 -8.82 4.88 -2.92
C ILE A 36 -8.02 4.36 -1.75
N ILE A 37 -7.26 3.31 -2.00
CA ILE A 37 -6.34 2.71 -1.03
C ILE A 37 -4.92 2.89 -1.53
N GLU A 38 -4.04 3.43 -0.70
CA GLU A 38 -2.60 3.41 -0.94
C GLU A 38 -1.94 2.36 -0.06
N SER A 39 -0.97 1.63 -0.61
CA SER A 39 -0.15 0.69 0.15
C SER A 39 1.32 0.95 -0.08
N TYR A 40 2.13 0.73 0.95
CA TYR A 40 3.55 1.08 0.98
C TYR A 40 4.39 -0.08 1.46
N ASP A 41 5.56 -0.24 0.84
CA ASP A 41 6.58 -1.21 1.22
C ASP A 41 7.97 -0.59 1.09
N ILE A 42 8.88 -0.98 1.95
CA ILE A 42 10.30 -0.59 1.89
C ILE A 42 11.14 -1.78 1.45
N SER A 43 11.95 -1.56 0.43
CA SER A 43 12.89 -2.54 -0.11
C SER A 43 14.32 -2.10 0.10
N ASN A 44 15.18 -3.05 0.46
CA ASN A 44 16.62 -2.85 0.59
C ASN A 44 17.35 -3.33 -0.67
N PHE A 45 18.24 -2.48 -1.20
CA PHE A 45 19.07 -2.74 -2.38
C PHE A 45 20.54 -3.01 -2.05
N GLY A 46 20.83 -3.38 -0.83
CA GLY A 46 22.22 -3.54 -0.38
C GLY A 46 22.98 -2.20 -0.46
N GLU A 47 24.10 -2.17 -1.17
CA GLU A 47 24.95 -0.97 -1.29
C GLU A 47 24.28 0.21 -2.00
N THR A 48 23.19 0.01 -2.71
CA THR A 48 22.51 1.07 -3.47
C THR A 48 21.45 1.83 -2.68
N GLY A 49 21.18 1.40 -1.45
CA GLY A 49 20.28 2.07 -0.52
C GLY A 49 18.87 1.52 -0.50
N MET A 50 18.01 2.19 0.22
CA MET A 50 16.61 1.81 0.45
C MET A 50 15.68 2.53 -0.54
N VAL A 51 14.58 1.87 -0.91
CA VAL A 51 13.53 2.43 -1.77
C VAL A 51 12.16 2.12 -1.19
N GLY A 52 11.30 3.12 -1.18
CA GLY A 52 9.89 2.95 -0.88
C GLY A 52 9.05 2.78 -2.16
N GLY A 53 8.19 1.78 -2.18
CA GLY A 53 7.17 1.60 -3.20
C GLY A 53 5.81 2.05 -2.68
N MET A 54 5.08 2.80 -3.49
CA MET A 54 3.69 3.17 -3.27
C MET A 54 2.83 2.64 -4.40
N ILE A 55 1.83 1.85 -4.09
CA ILE A 55 0.80 1.45 -5.04
C ILE A 55 -0.54 2.08 -4.68
N VAL A 56 -1.42 2.14 -5.66
CA VAL A 56 -2.78 2.66 -5.51
C VAL A 56 -3.77 1.63 -6.02
N TYR A 57 -4.81 1.38 -5.21
CA TYR A 57 -6.00 0.65 -5.62
C TYR A 57 -7.17 1.62 -5.68
N ARG A 58 -7.97 1.52 -6.73
CA ARG A 58 -9.18 2.31 -6.91
C ARG A 58 -10.35 1.36 -7.14
N ASN A 59 -11.38 1.46 -6.30
CA ASN A 59 -12.56 0.59 -6.35
C ASN A 59 -12.20 -0.91 -6.36
N GLY A 60 -11.22 -1.32 -5.55
CA GLY A 60 -10.78 -2.69 -5.40
C GLY A 60 -9.83 -3.21 -6.49
N ARG A 61 -9.37 -2.36 -7.40
CA ARG A 61 -8.47 -2.72 -8.52
C ARG A 61 -7.19 -1.90 -8.54
N PRO A 62 -6.07 -2.45 -9.01
CA PRO A 62 -4.84 -1.71 -9.21
C PRO A 62 -5.06 -0.49 -10.11
N PHE A 63 -4.59 0.67 -9.67
CA PHE A 63 -4.55 1.90 -10.44
C PHE A 63 -3.09 2.30 -10.68
N LYS A 64 -2.48 1.72 -11.70
CA LYS A 64 -1.04 1.80 -11.95
C LYS A 64 -0.54 3.23 -12.24
N ALA A 65 -1.39 4.10 -12.79
CA ALA A 65 -1.05 5.50 -13.00
C ALA A 65 -0.72 6.26 -11.70
N GLY A 66 -1.24 5.78 -10.57
CA GLY A 66 -0.96 6.33 -9.24
C GLY A 66 0.29 5.77 -8.56
N TYR A 67 0.93 4.73 -9.10
CA TYR A 67 2.11 4.11 -8.49
C TYR A 67 3.29 5.06 -8.48
N ARG A 68 4.04 5.08 -7.37
CA ARG A 68 5.23 5.94 -7.20
C ARG A 68 6.35 5.17 -6.52
N LYS A 69 7.57 5.58 -6.82
CA LYS A 69 8.79 5.08 -6.16
C LYS A 69 9.55 6.23 -5.53
N PHE A 70 10.04 5.98 -4.32
CA PHE A 70 10.79 6.95 -3.53
C PHE A 70 12.16 6.38 -3.20
N GLY A 71 13.21 6.85 -3.86
CA GLY A 71 14.56 6.61 -3.38
C GLY A 71 14.74 7.30 -2.03
N ILE A 72 15.21 6.57 -1.00
CA ILE A 72 15.44 7.12 0.32
C ILE A 72 16.66 8.04 0.30
N LYS A 73 16.55 9.21 0.90
CA LYS A 73 17.55 10.29 0.81
C LYS A 73 18.16 10.65 2.15
N THR A 74 17.38 10.61 3.22
CA THR A 74 17.78 11.18 4.52
C THR A 74 18.13 10.14 5.57
N VAL A 75 17.75 8.88 5.34
CA VAL A 75 18.01 7.79 6.28
C VAL A 75 19.33 7.11 5.94
N VAL A 76 20.21 6.98 6.93
CA VAL A 76 21.48 6.28 6.82
C VAL A 76 21.33 4.87 7.41
N GLY A 77 21.77 3.85 6.67
CA GLY A 77 21.68 2.45 7.08
C GLY A 77 20.28 1.84 6.86
N GLN A 78 20.07 0.70 7.52
CA GLN A 78 18.84 -0.07 7.43
C GLN A 78 17.91 0.28 8.59
N ASN A 79 17.00 1.23 8.36
CA ASN A 79 15.96 1.59 9.30
C ASN A 79 14.63 1.72 8.56
N ASP A 80 13.90 0.62 8.49
CA ASP A 80 12.64 0.53 7.75
C ASP A 80 11.59 1.53 8.25
N TYR A 81 11.53 1.78 9.56
CA TYR A 81 10.60 2.75 10.14
C TYR A 81 10.89 4.17 9.68
N ALA A 82 12.15 4.59 9.77
CA ALA A 82 12.57 5.92 9.33
C ALA A 82 12.41 6.08 7.80
N CYS A 83 12.69 5.03 7.03
CA CYS A 83 12.46 5.02 5.58
C CYS A 83 10.96 5.18 5.25
N MET A 84 10.10 4.47 5.95
CA MET A 84 8.65 4.59 5.77
C MET A 84 8.16 6.01 6.13
N GLN A 85 8.67 6.58 7.21
CA GLN A 85 8.38 7.97 7.59
C GLN A 85 8.79 8.96 6.49
N GLU A 86 9.98 8.82 5.92
CA GLU A 86 10.44 9.68 4.82
C GLU A 86 9.51 9.59 3.61
N VAL A 87 9.11 8.38 3.20
CA VAL A 87 8.21 8.16 2.07
C VAL A 87 6.86 8.84 2.29
N ILE A 88 6.24 8.59 3.43
CA ILE A 88 4.94 9.18 3.77
C ILE A 88 5.03 10.71 3.87
N ARG A 89 6.07 11.24 4.52
CA ARG A 89 6.29 12.69 4.63
C ARG A 89 6.41 13.34 3.26
N ARG A 90 7.19 12.78 2.36
CA ARG A 90 7.36 13.29 1.00
C ARG A 90 6.09 13.21 0.17
N ARG A 91 5.34 12.10 0.29
CA ARG A 91 4.05 11.95 -0.38
C ARG A 91 3.04 12.99 0.10
N MET A 92 2.90 13.17 1.39
CA MET A 92 1.96 14.13 1.97
C MET A 92 2.36 15.59 1.68
N GLN A 93 3.66 15.87 1.68
CA GLN A 93 4.16 17.21 1.33
C GLN A 93 3.81 17.58 -0.11
N ARG A 94 3.90 16.65 -1.06
CA ARG A 94 3.47 16.86 -2.45
C ARG A 94 1.99 17.24 -2.53
N TYR A 95 1.16 16.57 -1.75
CA TYR A 95 -0.26 16.92 -1.66
C TYR A 95 -0.46 18.33 -1.08
N LEU A 96 0.20 18.65 0.02
CA LEU A 96 0.11 19.98 0.65
C LEU A 96 0.62 21.10 -0.25
N ASP A 97 1.60 20.83 -1.09
CA ASP A 97 2.15 21.74 -2.09
C ASP A 97 1.25 21.91 -3.32
N GLY A 98 0.13 21.21 -3.39
CA GLY A 98 -0.83 21.32 -4.49
C GLY A 98 -0.47 20.52 -5.74
N ASP A 99 0.40 19.52 -5.62
CA ASP A 99 0.75 18.64 -6.75
C ASP A 99 -0.42 17.74 -7.12
N GLU A 100 -1.05 18.01 -8.26
CA GLU A 100 -2.23 17.29 -8.74
C GLU A 100 -1.97 15.80 -8.98
N SER A 101 -0.71 15.41 -9.26
CA SER A 101 -0.34 14.01 -9.45
C SER A 101 -0.38 13.18 -8.15
N PHE A 102 -0.51 13.85 -7.00
CA PHE A 102 -0.67 13.26 -5.67
C PHE A 102 -2.03 13.55 -5.04
N MET A 103 -3.01 13.90 -5.86
CA MET A 103 -4.39 14.16 -5.43
C MET A 103 -5.34 13.08 -5.99
N PRO A 104 -6.42 12.78 -5.25
CA PRO A 104 -6.72 13.20 -3.88
C PRO A 104 -5.92 12.41 -2.84
N LEU A 105 -6.10 12.74 -1.55
CA LEU A 105 -5.64 11.87 -0.46
C LEU A 105 -6.35 10.51 -0.53
N PRO A 106 -5.70 9.42 -0.13
CA PRO A 106 -6.36 8.13 -0.05
C PRO A 106 -7.42 8.11 1.05
N ASP A 107 -8.37 7.21 0.91
CA ASP A 107 -9.38 6.92 1.94
C ASP A 107 -8.83 5.98 3.02
N LEU A 108 -7.77 5.25 2.70
CA LEU A 108 -7.12 4.28 3.57
C LEU A 108 -5.66 4.09 3.16
N ILE A 109 -4.78 4.05 4.14
CA ILE A 109 -3.37 3.64 3.97
C ILE A 109 -3.17 2.27 4.60
N LEU A 110 -2.61 1.34 3.84
CA LEU A 110 -2.18 0.02 4.27
C LEU A 110 -0.66 -0.11 4.14
N LEU A 111 0.03 -0.29 5.27
CA LEU A 111 1.47 -0.51 5.28
C LEU A 111 1.77 -2.01 5.19
N ASP A 112 2.81 -2.41 4.46
CA ASP A 112 3.38 -3.76 4.60
C ASP A 112 4.23 -3.78 5.88
N GLY A 113 3.59 -4.10 6.99
CA GLY A 113 4.22 -4.10 8.31
C GLY A 113 3.22 -4.06 9.47
N GLY A 114 3.74 -4.21 10.67
CA GLY A 114 2.99 -4.29 11.90
C GLY A 114 2.95 -2.98 12.70
N LYS A 115 2.76 -3.13 14.02
CA LYS A 115 2.59 -2.03 14.97
C LYS A 115 3.68 -0.96 14.92
N GLY A 116 4.95 -1.34 14.76
CA GLY A 116 6.06 -0.40 14.72
C GLY A 116 5.99 0.53 13.53
N HIS A 117 5.63 0.01 12.36
CA HIS A 117 5.41 0.80 11.16
C HIS A 117 4.22 1.75 11.32
N ILE A 118 3.12 1.27 11.89
CA ILE A 118 1.93 2.09 12.15
C ILE A 118 2.27 3.25 13.09
N SER A 119 2.94 2.99 14.21
CA SER A 119 3.34 4.04 15.16
C SER A 119 4.23 5.08 14.52
N ALA A 120 5.24 4.65 13.76
CA ALA A 120 6.16 5.54 13.07
C ALA A 120 5.46 6.45 12.05
N VAL A 121 4.55 5.89 11.25
CA VAL A 121 3.81 6.66 10.23
C VAL A 121 2.73 7.54 10.86
N ALA A 122 2.07 7.08 11.92
CA ALA A 122 1.09 7.89 12.65
C ALA A 122 1.70 9.19 13.17
N GLU A 123 2.92 9.17 13.69
CA GLU A 123 3.64 10.38 14.11
C GLU A 123 3.75 11.40 12.96
N VAL A 124 4.12 10.95 11.78
CA VAL A 124 4.26 11.82 10.59
C VAL A 124 2.92 12.42 10.18
N LEU A 125 1.87 11.61 10.13
CA LEU A 125 0.53 12.09 9.77
C LEU A 125 0.01 13.10 10.79
N ASP A 126 0.23 12.87 12.07
CA ASP A 126 -0.15 13.79 13.15
C ASP A 126 0.61 15.13 13.06
N GLU A 127 1.94 15.09 12.87
CA GLU A 127 2.76 16.29 12.66
C GLU A 127 2.30 17.13 11.47
N MET A 128 1.92 16.46 10.38
CA MET A 128 1.48 17.11 9.15
C MET A 128 -0.02 17.47 9.17
N LYS A 129 -0.74 17.09 10.21
CA LYS A 129 -2.19 17.29 10.35
C LYS A 129 -2.99 16.65 9.21
N ILE A 130 -2.58 15.47 8.79
CA ILE A 130 -3.23 14.65 7.78
C ILE A 130 -4.10 13.60 8.48
N ASP A 131 -5.40 13.65 8.25
CA ASP A 131 -6.38 12.70 8.80
C ASP A 131 -6.74 11.65 7.74
N VAL A 132 -5.95 10.57 7.69
CA VAL A 132 -6.20 9.40 6.84
C VAL A 132 -6.13 8.15 7.70
N PRO A 133 -7.12 7.24 7.61
CA PRO A 133 -7.07 5.96 8.30
C PRO A 133 -5.82 5.16 7.95
N LEU A 134 -5.14 4.64 8.97
CA LEU A 134 -3.86 3.95 8.84
C LEU A 134 -3.93 2.58 9.50
N PHE A 135 -3.61 1.54 8.73
CA PHE A 135 -3.51 0.16 9.18
C PHE A 135 -2.31 -0.52 8.54
N GLY A 136 -1.93 -1.69 9.07
CA GLY A 136 -0.85 -2.50 8.53
C GLY A 136 -1.33 -3.88 8.11
N LEU A 137 -0.66 -4.48 7.14
CA LEU A 137 -0.86 -5.86 6.73
C LEU A 137 0.26 -6.72 7.33
N VAL A 138 -0.12 -7.72 8.10
CA VAL A 138 0.81 -8.60 8.82
C VAL A 138 0.84 -9.97 8.16
N LYS A 139 2.04 -10.49 7.93
CA LYS A 139 2.29 -11.83 7.38
C LYS A 139 2.48 -12.86 8.49
N ASP A 140 2.13 -14.12 8.18
CA ASP A 140 2.49 -15.26 9.02
C ASP A 140 3.94 -15.73 8.77
N SER A 141 4.38 -16.75 9.48
CA SER A 141 5.72 -17.36 9.30
C SER A 141 5.95 -17.96 7.90
N LYS A 142 4.90 -18.14 7.11
CA LYS A 142 4.94 -18.62 5.72
C LYS A 142 4.80 -17.48 4.70
N HIS A 143 4.98 -16.23 5.13
CA HIS A 143 4.84 -15.01 4.32
C HIS A 143 3.46 -14.80 3.68
N ARG A 144 2.40 -15.34 4.30
CA ARG A 144 1.01 -15.12 3.86
C ARG A 144 0.36 -14.06 4.72
N THR A 145 -0.49 -13.22 4.12
CA THR A 145 -1.28 -12.23 4.86
C THR A 145 -2.12 -12.94 5.94
N ARG A 146 -1.98 -12.52 7.18
CA ARG A 146 -2.62 -13.15 8.34
C ARG A 146 -3.64 -12.25 9.00
N ALA A 147 -3.30 -10.99 9.17
CA ALA A 147 -4.08 -10.06 9.97
C ALA A 147 -3.88 -8.62 9.51
N ILE A 148 -4.78 -7.75 9.94
CA ILE A 148 -4.63 -6.30 9.85
C ILE A 148 -4.16 -5.79 11.22
N ALA A 149 -3.03 -5.09 11.24
CA ALA A 149 -2.54 -4.41 12.43
C ALA A 149 -3.16 -3.02 12.57
N LYS A 150 -3.49 -2.65 13.80
CA LYS A 150 -3.97 -1.33 14.20
C LYS A 150 -3.24 -0.85 15.45
N ALA A 151 -3.43 0.40 15.85
CA ALA A 151 -2.77 0.99 17.01
C ALA A 151 -2.96 0.19 18.32
N GLY A 152 -4.07 -0.51 18.49
CA GLY A 152 -4.40 -1.28 19.70
C GLY A 152 -4.28 -2.80 19.58
N GLY A 153 -3.81 -3.35 18.46
CA GLY A 153 -3.75 -4.80 18.28
C GLY A 153 -3.82 -5.26 16.83
N GLU A 154 -4.38 -6.44 16.62
CA GLU A 154 -4.54 -7.06 15.31
C GLU A 154 -5.96 -7.57 15.10
N ILE A 155 -6.43 -7.55 13.86
CA ILE A 155 -7.70 -8.11 13.42
C ILE A 155 -7.42 -9.27 12.47
N SER A 156 -7.88 -10.47 12.82
CA SER A 156 -7.78 -11.64 11.94
C SER A 156 -8.75 -11.52 10.76
N ILE A 157 -8.29 -11.84 9.56
CA ILE A 157 -9.05 -11.72 8.30
C ILE A 157 -9.41 -13.06 7.66
N SER A 158 -9.05 -14.18 8.27
CA SER A 158 -9.17 -15.51 7.68
C SER A 158 -10.63 -15.94 7.40
N ALA A 159 -11.61 -15.40 8.11
CA ALA A 159 -13.01 -15.79 7.98
C ALA A 159 -13.73 -15.22 6.75
N ASN A 160 -13.27 -14.09 6.21
CA ASN A 160 -13.85 -13.45 5.03
C ASN A 160 -12.93 -13.66 3.81
N ARG A 161 -13.24 -14.66 3.01
CA ARG A 161 -12.40 -15.07 1.87
C ARG A 161 -12.23 -13.98 0.80
N PRO A 162 -13.28 -13.30 0.33
CA PRO A 162 -13.12 -12.22 -0.64
C PRO A 162 -12.28 -11.06 -0.13
N LEU A 163 -12.46 -10.66 1.12
CA LEU A 163 -11.67 -9.61 1.76
C LEU A 163 -10.22 -10.04 1.96
N PHE A 164 -10.00 -11.28 2.42
CA PHE A 164 -8.68 -11.89 2.52
C PHE A 164 -7.94 -11.84 1.16
N ASN A 165 -8.61 -12.20 0.07
CA ASN A 165 -8.02 -12.17 -1.27
C ASN A 165 -7.67 -10.75 -1.71
N LEU A 166 -8.54 -9.76 -1.45
CA LEU A 166 -8.26 -8.35 -1.75
C LEU A 166 -7.00 -7.87 -1.00
N LEU A 167 -6.92 -8.10 0.29
CA LEU A 167 -5.80 -7.65 1.12
C LEU A 167 -4.49 -8.37 0.77
N THR A 168 -4.56 -9.66 0.48
CA THR A 168 -3.41 -10.44 -0.01
C THR A 168 -2.92 -9.91 -1.36
N ASN A 169 -3.83 -9.62 -2.28
CA ASN A 169 -3.46 -9.06 -3.57
C ASN A 169 -2.79 -7.68 -3.43
N ILE A 170 -3.28 -6.82 -2.54
CA ILE A 170 -2.66 -5.53 -2.27
C ILE A 170 -1.24 -5.71 -1.71
N GLN A 171 -1.06 -6.58 -0.72
CA GLN A 171 0.23 -6.85 -0.10
C GLN A 171 1.24 -7.45 -1.07
N ASP A 172 0.81 -8.42 -1.87
CA ASP A 172 1.65 -9.05 -2.90
C ASP A 172 2.03 -8.04 -3.99
N GLU A 173 1.11 -7.18 -4.39
CA GLU A 173 1.35 -6.18 -5.42
C GLU A 173 2.34 -5.10 -4.98
N VAL A 174 2.22 -4.57 -3.76
CA VAL A 174 3.18 -3.56 -3.28
C VAL A 174 4.57 -4.15 -3.12
N HIS A 175 4.66 -5.39 -2.66
CA HIS A 175 5.93 -6.11 -2.56
C HIS A 175 6.54 -6.36 -3.94
N ARG A 176 5.75 -6.87 -4.89
CA ARG A 176 6.17 -7.06 -6.28
C ARG A 176 6.68 -5.78 -6.91
N TYR A 177 5.98 -4.68 -6.72
CA TYR A 177 6.35 -3.38 -7.27
C TYR A 177 7.68 -2.88 -6.70
N SER A 178 7.87 -2.99 -5.40
CA SER A 178 9.13 -2.61 -4.73
C SER A 178 10.32 -3.40 -5.27
N ILE A 179 10.20 -4.73 -5.41
CA ILE A 179 11.26 -5.62 -5.91
C ILE A 179 11.55 -5.39 -7.40
N THR A 180 10.56 -5.09 -8.22
CA THR A 180 10.73 -4.87 -9.67
C THR A 180 11.70 -3.71 -9.95
N PHE A 181 11.72 -2.70 -9.11
CA PHE A 181 12.69 -1.61 -9.22
C PHE A 181 14.13 -2.07 -8.94
N GLN A 182 14.34 -3.05 -8.06
CA GLN A 182 15.65 -3.65 -7.83
C GLN A 182 16.24 -4.18 -9.13
N ARG A 183 15.49 -5.00 -9.83
CA ARG A 183 15.95 -5.69 -11.05
C ARG A 183 16.36 -4.72 -12.16
N VAL A 184 15.66 -3.61 -12.33
CA VAL A 184 15.98 -2.60 -13.35
C VAL A 184 17.26 -1.85 -13.00
N ARG A 185 17.45 -1.46 -11.75
CA ARG A 185 18.68 -0.75 -11.30
C ARG A 185 19.93 -1.64 -11.36
N HIS A 186 19.83 -2.91 -10.99
CA HIS A 186 20.93 -3.85 -11.15
C HIS A 186 21.35 -4.02 -12.60
N LYS A 187 20.38 -4.14 -13.53
CA LYS A 187 20.68 -4.20 -14.96
C LYS A 187 21.40 -2.94 -15.46
N GLN A 188 20.96 -1.76 -15.07
CA GLN A 188 21.58 -0.50 -15.48
C GLN A 188 23.01 -0.35 -14.94
N LYS A 189 23.29 -0.79 -13.70
CA LYS A 189 24.67 -0.81 -13.17
C LYS A 189 25.58 -1.79 -13.90
N THR A 190 25.10 -2.96 -14.27
CA THR A 190 25.86 -3.96 -15.02
C THR A 190 26.25 -3.44 -16.40
N TYR A 191 25.37 -2.70 -17.08
CA TYR A 191 25.69 -2.06 -18.38
C TYR A 191 26.56 -0.81 -18.29
N SER A 192 26.69 -0.21 -17.10
CA SER A 192 27.56 0.97 -16.89
C SER A 192 28.99 0.61 -16.49
N LEU A 193 29.28 -0.68 -16.32
CA LEU A 193 30.61 -1.21 -15.98
C LEU A 193 31.32 -1.88 -17.16
N GLU A 194 30.67 -1.90 -18.35
CA GLU A 194 31.29 -2.27 -19.65
C GLU A 194 31.62 -0.99 -20.46
#